data_034da625567f127fc28ba284ebee9f54
#
_entry.id   034da625567f127fc28ba284ebee9f54
#
_cell.length_a   1.000
_cell.length_b   1.000
_cell.length_c   1.000
_cell.angle_alpha   90.00
_cell.angle_beta   90.00
_cell.angle_gamma   90.00
#
_symmetry.space_group_name_H-M   'P 1'
#
loop_
_entity.id
_entity.type
_entity.pdbx_description
1 polymer ?
#
loop_
_entity_poly.entity_id
_entity_poly.type
_entity_poly.pdbx_seq_one_letter_code
_entity_poly.pdbx_strand_id
1 'polypeptide(L)'
;MLEQFVAVMPGTLAPALLVMSLSVMLTVGEGRDKPISSHWRLIGLIVGLIAAIVFAGLRASAVINQRTFVNYPVLWCAIIADILTIVVVVFARRITTNWQQHKVFMHIANAVAAIDIALTLFYALPDVILQLTIWVEPGETAFTSAMLLRALGFLLGVAMSIIVAAIFRTMRTTAVRWAFTVAVAAMMVILLIQHFTGLAQILQARGFPMNHTMFVALAWSIDQNSTMIMAHALVFLIPAVASIVAGFRMKTHDVPGANEATLRRHKVFRRHAIAAAVWSLIAAIGVTATLTVGVAATHQTITLSPPEAYSLKDGVATIPFSQVEDGHLHRFEYKAKDGTVMRFIIIRKNGGAYGIGLDACENCGDAGYYEKDGKIICKKCEVAINLATIGFKGGCNPIPFPYKTGHGKITIQTTDLDALSAHFR
;
A
#
# COMPACT_ATOMS: atom_id res chain seq x y z
N MET A 1 -2.07 16.30 -6.64
CA MET A 1 -2.30 15.39 -7.78
C MET A 1 -1.44 14.14 -7.70
N LEU A 2 -0.09 14.25 -7.69
CA LEU A 2 0.81 13.08 -7.64
C LEU A 2 0.56 12.23 -6.39
N GLU A 3 0.40 12.83 -5.22
CA GLU A 3 0.12 12.16 -3.97
C GLU A 3 -1.13 11.26 -4.06
N GLN A 4 -2.26 11.79 -4.53
CA GLN A 4 -3.49 11.01 -4.70
C GLN A 4 -3.35 9.90 -5.75
N PHE A 5 -2.63 10.18 -6.84
CA PHE A 5 -2.32 9.18 -7.86
C PHE A 5 -1.56 7.99 -7.28
N VAL A 6 -0.52 8.26 -6.50
CA VAL A 6 0.33 7.24 -5.88
C VAL A 6 -0.43 6.48 -4.77
N ALA A 7 -1.23 7.19 -3.96
CA ALA A 7 -1.96 6.61 -2.84
C ALA A 7 -3.07 5.63 -3.26
N VAL A 8 -3.66 5.83 -4.44
CA VAL A 8 -4.76 5.00 -4.97
C VAL A 8 -4.28 3.69 -5.57
N MET A 9 -3.10 3.69 -6.20
CA MET A 9 -2.61 2.54 -6.96
C MET A 9 -2.45 1.25 -6.13
N PRO A 10 -1.95 1.27 -4.89
CA PRO A 10 -1.83 0.06 -4.06
C PRO A 10 -3.15 -0.68 -3.83
N GLY A 11 -4.25 0.06 -3.64
CA GLY A 11 -5.56 -0.54 -3.39
C GLY A 11 -6.34 -0.95 -4.64
N THR A 12 -5.95 -0.47 -5.84
CA THR A 12 -6.69 -0.72 -7.09
C THR A 12 -6.00 -1.69 -8.02
N LEU A 13 -4.66 -1.80 -7.97
CA LEU A 13 -3.87 -2.60 -8.90
C LEU A 13 -4.16 -4.10 -8.76
N ALA A 14 -4.06 -4.66 -7.56
CA ALA A 14 -4.29 -6.09 -7.34
C ALA A 14 -5.71 -6.53 -7.71
N PRO A 15 -6.80 -5.83 -7.32
CA PRO A 15 -8.15 -6.13 -7.79
C PRO A 15 -8.31 -6.07 -9.32
N ALA A 16 -7.74 -5.06 -9.99
CA ALA A 16 -7.81 -4.93 -11.44
C ALA A 16 -7.10 -6.10 -12.14
N LEU A 17 -5.92 -6.48 -11.66
CA LEU A 17 -5.16 -7.62 -12.18
C LEU A 17 -5.87 -8.95 -11.92
N LEU A 18 -6.51 -9.13 -10.76
CA LEU A 18 -7.29 -10.32 -10.43
C LEU A 18 -8.46 -10.51 -11.40
N VAL A 19 -9.28 -9.48 -11.61
CA VAL A 19 -10.40 -9.50 -12.55
C VAL A 19 -9.94 -9.82 -13.97
N MET A 20 -8.87 -9.17 -14.42
CA MET A 20 -8.26 -9.43 -15.73
C MET A 20 -7.78 -10.87 -15.85
N SER A 21 -7.01 -11.35 -14.88
CA SER A 21 -6.38 -12.67 -14.87
C SER A 21 -7.42 -13.79 -14.93
N LEU A 22 -8.43 -13.73 -14.07
CA LEU A 22 -9.52 -14.72 -14.05
C LEU A 22 -10.39 -14.63 -15.32
N SER A 23 -10.53 -13.43 -15.89
CA SER A 23 -11.17 -13.27 -17.20
C SER A 23 -10.38 -13.97 -18.30
N VAL A 24 -9.06 -13.89 -18.30
CA VAL A 24 -8.21 -14.56 -19.32
C VAL A 24 -8.22 -16.07 -19.13
N MET A 25 -8.10 -16.55 -17.89
CA MET A 25 -7.97 -17.98 -17.57
C MET A 25 -9.27 -18.77 -17.80
N LEU A 26 -10.43 -18.17 -17.51
CA LEU A 26 -11.73 -18.85 -17.52
C LEU A 26 -12.63 -18.45 -18.70
N THR A 27 -12.15 -17.66 -19.66
CA THR A 27 -12.93 -17.32 -20.84
C THR A 27 -12.87 -18.46 -21.86
N VAL A 28 -14.04 -18.98 -22.23
CA VAL A 28 -14.24 -19.99 -23.26
C VAL A 28 -15.40 -19.60 -24.15
N GLY A 29 -15.38 -20.07 -25.41
CA GLY A 29 -16.40 -19.75 -26.40
C GLY A 29 -16.38 -18.30 -26.89
N GLU A 30 -17.04 -18.03 -27.99
CA GLU A 30 -17.21 -16.69 -28.57
C GLU A 30 -18.70 -16.42 -28.83
N GLY A 31 -19.11 -15.17 -28.67
CA GLY A 31 -20.48 -14.75 -28.95
C GLY A 31 -21.54 -15.52 -28.13
N ARG A 32 -22.46 -16.22 -28.84
CA ARG A 32 -23.57 -17.00 -28.24
C ARG A 32 -23.11 -18.29 -27.56
N ASP A 33 -21.91 -18.79 -27.87
CA ASP A 33 -21.38 -20.02 -27.29
C ASP A 33 -20.69 -19.83 -25.95
N LYS A 34 -20.74 -18.62 -25.36
CA LYS A 34 -20.21 -18.38 -24.05
C LYS A 34 -21.07 -19.05 -22.96
N PRO A 35 -20.45 -19.72 -21.98
CA PRO A 35 -21.21 -20.32 -20.89
C PRO A 35 -21.88 -19.23 -20.04
N ILE A 36 -23.13 -19.48 -19.63
CA ILE A 36 -23.88 -18.60 -18.73
C ILE A 36 -23.11 -18.36 -17.42
N SER A 37 -22.33 -19.37 -16.98
CA SER A 37 -21.47 -19.27 -15.81
C SER A 37 -20.44 -18.12 -15.86
N SER A 38 -20.11 -17.60 -17.04
CA SER A 38 -19.20 -16.44 -17.19
C SER A 38 -19.74 -15.16 -16.54
N HIS A 39 -21.07 -15.06 -16.36
CA HIS A 39 -21.71 -13.93 -15.69
C HIS A 39 -21.43 -13.87 -14.18
N TRP A 40 -21.09 -15.01 -13.53
CA TRP A 40 -20.75 -15.03 -12.12
C TRP A 40 -19.62 -14.04 -11.78
N ARG A 41 -18.58 -13.94 -12.61
CA ARG A 41 -17.46 -13.02 -12.38
C ARG A 41 -17.88 -11.55 -12.44
N LEU A 42 -18.82 -11.22 -13.34
CA LEU A 42 -19.41 -9.87 -13.39
C LEU A 42 -20.26 -9.59 -12.15
N ILE A 43 -21.05 -10.56 -11.69
CA ILE A 43 -21.82 -10.46 -10.45
C ILE A 43 -20.88 -10.24 -9.27
N GLY A 44 -19.78 -11.03 -9.16
CA GLY A 44 -18.78 -10.86 -8.11
C GLY A 44 -18.14 -9.47 -8.10
N LEU A 45 -17.82 -8.94 -9.29
CA LEU A 45 -17.31 -7.58 -9.45
C LEU A 45 -18.31 -6.52 -8.94
N ILE A 46 -19.57 -6.61 -9.36
CA ILE A 46 -20.62 -5.64 -8.98
C ILE A 46 -20.90 -5.74 -7.47
N VAL A 47 -21.09 -6.94 -6.95
CA VAL A 47 -21.36 -7.17 -5.53
C VAL A 47 -20.20 -6.67 -4.66
N GLY A 48 -18.95 -7.00 -5.03
CA GLY A 48 -17.76 -6.54 -4.31
C GLY A 48 -17.63 -5.02 -4.31
N LEU A 49 -17.87 -4.37 -5.45
CA LEU A 49 -17.83 -2.92 -5.56
C LEU A 49 -18.92 -2.25 -4.72
N ILE A 50 -20.18 -2.71 -4.80
CA ILE A 50 -21.27 -2.16 -4.00
C ILE A 50 -20.98 -2.35 -2.50
N ALA A 51 -20.56 -3.54 -2.10
CA ALA A 51 -20.23 -3.83 -0.71
C ALA A 51 -19.06 -2.94 -0.20
N ALA A 52 -18.03 -2.70 -1.02
CA ALA A 52 -16.94 -1.80 -0.70
C ALA A 52 -17.40 -0.35 -0.52
N ILE A 53 -18.28 0.14 -1.40
CA ILE A 53 -18.86 1.49 -1.31
C ILE A 53 -19.70 1.64 -0.04
N VAL A 54 -20.57 0.66 0.25
CA VAL A 54 -21.40 0.67 1.46
C VAL A 54 -20.53 0.66 2.70
N PHE A 55 -19.51 -0.22 2.75
CA PHE A 55 -18.61 -0.30 3.91
C PHE A 55 -17.80 0.98 4.09
N ALA A 56 -17.29 1.57 3.01
CA ALA A 56 -16.61 2.88 3.06
C ALA A 56 -17.55 3.98 3.59
N GLY A 57 -18.80 4.02 3.13
CA GLY A 57 -19.82 4.97 3.60
C GLY A 57 -20.12 4.81 5.10
N LEU A 58 -20.28 3.57 5.58
CA LEU A 58 -20.48 3.27 7.01
C LEU A 58 -19.27 3.67 7.88
N ARG A 59 -18.06 3.60 7.34
CA ARG A 59 -16.85 4.09 8.01
C ARG A 59 -16.78 5.61 7.99
N ALA A 60 -17.06 6.25 6.86
CA ALA A 60 -17.07 7.70 6.73
C ALA A 60 -18.11 8.39 7.64
N SER A 61 -19.27 7.74 7.84
CA SER A 61 -20.32 8.20 8.75
C SER A 61 -20.10 7.82 10.22
N ALA A 62 -18.94 7.21 10.56
CA ALA A 62 -18.60 6.73 11.91
C ALA A 62 -19.59 5.71 12.53
N VAL A 63 -20.45 5.08 11.71
CA VAL A 63 -21.30 3.95 12.15
C VAL A 63 -20.43 2.74 12.48
N ILE A 64 -19.37 2.51 11.69
CA ILE A 64 -18.36 1.46 11.95
C ILE A 64 -17.03 2.13 12.26
N ASN A 65 -16.69 2.20 13.56
CA ASN A 65 -15.45 2.81 14.02
C ASN A 65 -14.23 1.87 13.96
N GLN A 66 -14.45 0.55 14.06
CA GLN A 66 -13.39 -0.46 14.07
C GLN A 66 -13.49 -1.36 12.84
N ARG A 67 -12.70 -1.06 11.80
CA ARG A 67 -12.63 -1.88 10.58
C ARG A 67 -12.22 -3.34 10.85
N THR A 68 -11.42 -3.57 11.88
CA THR A 68 -10.90 -4.89 12.25
C THR A 68 -11.98 -5.88 12.59
N PHE A 69 -13.16 -5.40 13.10
CA PHE A 69 -14.28 -6.26 13.43
C PHE A 69 -14.91 -6.90 12.18
N VAL A 70 -15.03 -6.11 11.10
CA VAL A 70 -15.58 -6.57 9.82
C VAL A 70 -14.51 -7.31 9.01
N ASN A 71 -13.29 -6.79 8.97
CA ASN A 71 -12.21 -7.38 8.18
C ASN A 71 -11.77 -8.76 8.70
N TYR A 72 -11.96 -9.06 9.98
CA TYR A 72 -11.58 -10.34 10.56
C TYR A 72 -12.26 -11.55 9.87
N PRO A 73 -13.61 -11.68 9.84
CA PRO A 73 -14.27 -12.76 9.12
C PRO A 73 -14.04 -12.70 7.61
N VAL A 74 -13.96 -11.50 7.02
CA VAL A 74 -13.74 -11.31 5.58
C VAL A 74 -12.39 -11.89 5.16
N LEU A 75 -11.32 -11.65 5.93
CA LEU A 75 -9.98 -12.18 5.62
C LEU A 75 -9.91 -13.71 5.72
N TRP A 76 -10.63 -14.34 6.67
CA TRP A 76 -10.75 -15.79 6.68
C TRP A 76 -11.40 -16.32 5.40
N CYS A 77 -12.50 -15.69 4.98
CA CYS A 77 -13.18 -16.07 3.73
C CYS A 77 -12.30 -15.79 2.51
N ALA A 78 -11.54 -14.67 2.49
CA ALA A 78 -10.64 -14.31 1.40
C ALA A 78 -9.50 -15.31 1.26
N ILE A 79 -8.84 -15.72 2.34
CA ILE A 79 -7.79 -16.74 2.33
C ILE A 79 -8.30 -18.07 1.75
N ILE A 80 -9.50 -18.49 2.15
CA ILE A 80 -10.12 -19.71 1.60
C ILE A 80 -10.39 -19.53 0.10
N ALA A 81 -10.93 -18.38 -0.30
CA ALA A 81 -11.21 -18.06 -1.70
C ALA A 81 -9.93 -18.03 -2.55
N ASP A 82 -8.85 -17.41 -2.05
CA ASP A 82 -7.54 -17.38 -2.70
C ASP A 82 -7.01 -18.80 -2.98
N ILE A 83 -7.05 -19.68 -1.95
CA ILE A 83 -6.59 -21.07 -2.09
C ILE A 83 -7.42 -21.80 -3.15
N LEU A 84 -8.75 -21.66 -3.11
CA LEU A 84 -9.64 -22.27 -4.10
C LEU A 84 -9.39 -21.71 -5.50
N THR A 85 -9.14 -20.41 -5.62
CA THR A 85 -8.83 -19.74 -6.89
C THR A 85 -7.48 -20.20 -7.44
N ILE A 86 -6.46 -20.40 -6.61
CA ILE A 86 -5.18 -20.99 -7.02
C ILE A 86 -5.42 -22.38 -7.64
N VAL A 87 -6.22 -23.22 -6.99
CA VAL A 87 -6.60 -24.53 -7.53
C VAL A 87 -7.31 -24.40 -8.89
N VAL A 88 -8.28 -23.50 -8.99
CA VAL A 88 -8.99 -23.21 -10.25
C VAL A 88 -8.03 -22.77 -11.35
N VAL A 89 -7.06 -21.88 -11.05
CA VAL A 89 -6.05 -21.38 -12.01
C VAL A 89 -5.14 -22.50 -12.49
N VAL A 90 -4.63 -23.35 -11.59
CA VAL A 90 -3.77 -24.50 -11.94
C VAL A 90 -4.52 -25.49 -12.86
N PHE A 91 -5.78 -25.75 -12.55
CA PHE A 91 -6.61 -26.68 -13.34
C PHE A 91 -7.41 -25.99 -14.47
N ALA A 92 -7.25 -24.67 -14.68
CA ALA A 92 -8.02 -23.91 -15.66
C ALA A 92 -8.00 -24.51 -17.06
N ARG A 93 -6.85 -25.05 -17.49
CA ARG A 93 -6.75 -25.72 -18.80
C ARG A 93 -7.67 -26.92 -18.88
N ARG A 94 -7.72 -27.77 -17.86
CA ARG A 94 -8.58 -28.98 -17.85
C ARG A 94 -10.06 -28.58 -17.83
N ILE A 95 -10.41 -27.59 -16.99
CA ILE A 95 -11.78 -27.07 -16.84
C ILE A 95 -12.27 -26.47 -18.16
N THR A 96 -11.41 -25.75 -18.91
CA THR A 96 -11.81 -25.03 -20.11
C THR A 96 -11.76 -25.86 -21.39
N THR A 97 -10.96 -26.95 -21.47
CA THR A 97 -10.77 -27.72 -22.72
C THR A 97 -12.05 -28.40 -23.16
N ASN A 98 -12.80 -29.05 -22.29
CA ASN A 98 -14.04 -29.76 -22.59
C ASN A 98 -15.22 -29.24 -21.77
N TRP A 99 -15.30 -27.90 -21.61
CA TRP A 99 -16.27 -27.26 -20.75
C TRP A 99 -17.74 -27.60 -21.05
N GLN A 100 -18.05 -27.92 -22.34
CA GLN A 100 -19.41 -28.28 -22.75
C GLN A 100 -19.87 -29.60 -22.14
N GLN A 101 -18.92 -30.54 -21.92
CA GLN A 101 -19.20 -31.82 -21.24
C GLN A 101 -19.22 -31.68 -19.71
N HIS A 102 -18.53 -30.69 -19.18
CA HIS A 102 -18.32 -30.48 -17.73
C HIS A 102 -18.84 -29.13 -17.27
N LYS A 103 -20.08 -28.75 -17.63
CA LYS A 103 -20.69 -27.46 -17.31
C LYS A 103 -20.67 -27.13 -15.81
N VAL A 104 -20.85 -28.16 -14.95
CA VAL A 104 -20.83 -27.98 -13.48
C VAL A 104 -19.48 -27.45 -12.99
N PHE A 105 -18.36 -28.00 -13.48
CA PHE A 105 -17.03 -27.51 -13.11
C PHE A 105 -16.80 -26.07 -13.56
N MET A 106 -17.35 -25.67 -14.70
CA MET A 106 -17.30 -24.26 -15.15
C MET A 106 -18.12 -23.35 -14.25
N HIS A 107 -19.29 -23.80 -13.75
CA HIS A 107 -20.07 -23.04 -12.76
C HIS A 107 -19.31 -22.89 -11.47
N ILE A 108 -18.75 -23.97 -10.92
CA ILE A 108 -17.95 -23.94 -9.68
C ILE A 108 -16.74 -23.01 -9.85
N ALA A 109 -15.96 -23.15 -10.92
CA ALA A 109 -14.78 -22.32 -11.16
C ALA A 109 -15.12 -20.82 -11.27
N ASN A 110 -16.19 -20.48 -12.00
CA ASN A 110 -16.62 -19.09 -12.12
C ASN A 110 -17.25 -18.55 -10.82
N ALA A 111 -17.93 -19.38 -10.00
CA ALA A 111 -18.47 -18.99 -8.70
C ALA A 111 -17.34 -18.72 -7.70
N VAL A 112 -16.32 -19.60 -7.63
CA VAL A 112 -15.12 -19.38 -6.82
C VAL A 112 -14.43 -18.08 -7.23
N ALA A 113 -14.19 -17.87 -8.52
CA ALA A 113 -13.61 -16.63 -9.05
C ALA A 113 -14.46 -15.40 -8.70
N ALA A 114 -15.80 -15.51 -8.72
CA ALA A 114 -16.69 -14.41 -8.36
C ALA A 114 -16.60 -14.04 -6.88
N ILE A 115 -16.55 -15.04 -6.00
CA ILE A 115 -16.41 -14.85 -4.54
C ILE A 115 -15.06 -14.19 -4.24
N ASP A 116 -14.00 -14.68 -4.84
CA ASP A 116 -12.65 -14.14 -4.65
C ASP A 116 -12.54 -12.68 -5.12
N ILE A 117 -13.04 -12.37 -6.32
CA ILE A 117 -13.15 -10.99 -6.82
C ILE A 117 -13.93 -10.11 -5.82
N ALA A 118 -15.09 -10.58 -5.34
CA ALA A 118 -15.93 -9.79 -4.43
C ALA A 118 -15.22 -9.51 -3.10
N LEU A 119 -14.58 -10.51 -2.50
CA LEU A 119 -13.87 -10.38 -1.23
C LEU A 119 -12.63 -9.49 -1.34
N THR A 120 -11.85 -9.66 -2.41
CA THR A 120 -10.67 -8.82 -2.68
C THR A 120 -11.06 -7.35 -2.88
N LEU A 121 -12.12 -7.07 -3.65
CA LEU A 121 -12.65 -5.72 -3.82
C LEU A 121 -13.16 -5.13 -2.49
N PHE A 122 -13.91 -5.93 -1.73
CA PHE A 122 -14.42 -5.52 -0.43
C PHE A 122 -13.31 -5.19 0.56
N TYR A 123 -12.20 -5.93 0.54
CA TYR A 123 -11.07 -5.69 1.43
C TYR A 123 -10.20 -4.49 1.00
N ALA A 124 -9.93 -4.35 -0.31
CA ALA A 124 -8.98 -3.38 -0.81
C ALA A 124 -9.58 -1.98 -1.08
N LEU A 125 -10.79 -1.90 -1.63
CA LEU A 125 -11.35 -0.64 -2.12
C LEU A 125 -11.88 0.33 -1.05
N PRO A 126 -12.36 -0.07 0.13
CA PRO A 126 -12.88 0.89 1.10
C PRO A 126 -11.88 1.97 1.49
N ASP A 127 -10.60 1.63 1.65
CA ASP A 127 -9.56 2.60 1.99
C ASP A 127 -9.25 3.54 0.79
N VAL A 128 -9.40 3.06 -0.44
CA VAL A 128 -9.32 3.88 -1.66
C VAL A 128 -10.51 4.84 -1.74
N ILE A 129 -11.73 4.34 -1.51
CA ILE A 129 -12.96 5.16 -1.57
C ILE A 129 -12.94 6.24 -0.49
N LEU A 130 -12.43 5.94 0.71
CA LEU A 130 -12.28 6.93 1.78
C LEU A 130 -11.35 8.08 1.43
N GLN A 131 -10.45 7.93 0.46
CA GLN A 131 -9.65 9.06 -0.03
C GLN A 131 -10.51 10.16 -0.67
N LEU A 132 -11.74 9.84 -1.11
CA LEU A 132 -12.69 10.85 -1.61
C LEU A 132 -13.09 11.85 -0.51
N THR A 133 -13.08 11.44 0.77
CA THR A 133 -13.44 12.31 1.89
C THR A 133 -12.40 13.38 2.21
N ILE A 134 -11.17 13.22 1.71
CA ILE A 134 -10.05 14.16 1.93
C ILE A 134 -9.77 15.06 0.71
N TRP A 135 -10.64 15.07 -0.29
CA TRP A 135 -10.45 15.95 -1.45
C TRP A 135 -10.59 17.43 -1.12
N VAL A 136 -11.47 17.74 -0.16
CA VAL A 136 -11.65 19.10 0.38
C VAL A 136 -11.01 19.14 1.77
N GLU A 137 -10.00 19.98 1.94
CA GLU A 137 -9.33 20.13 3.23
C GLU A 137 -10.19 21.00 4.19
N PRO A 138 -10.07 20.79 5.51
CA PRO A 138 -10.76 21.63 6.48
C PRO A 138 -10.44 23.11 6.26
N GLY A 139 -11.48 23.92 6.04
CA GLY A 139 -11.34 25.36 5.74
C GLY A 139 -11.17 25.71 4.26
N GLU A 140 -11.06 24.74 3.37
CA GLU A 140 -11.03 24.95 1.92
C GLU A 140 -12.46 25.01 1.36
N THR A 141 -12.69 25.96 0.42
CA THR A 141 -13.96 26.02 -0.31
C THR A 141 -14.01 24.92 -1.38
N ALA A 142 -15.21 24.39 -1.67
CA ALA A 142 -15.39 23.43 -2.75
C ALA A 142 -15.00 24.03 -4.11
N PHE A 143 -14.55 23.19 -5.04
CA PHE A 143 -14.15 23.56 -6.42
C PHE A 143 -12.92 24.46 -6.52
N THR A 144 -11.98 24.34 -5.58
CA THR A 144 -10.65 24.93 -5.72
C THR A 144 -9.81 24.19 -6.76
N SER A 145 -8.80 24.86 -7.33
CA SER A 145 -7.83 24.20 -8.23
C SER A 145 -7.09 23.05 -7.54
N ALA A 146 -6.80 23.16 -6.24
CA ALA A 146 -6.15 22.13 -5.43
C ALA A 146 -7.05 20.89 -5.29
N MET A 147 -8.33 21.07 -4.96
CA MET A 147 -9.32 19.99 -4.93
C MET A 147 -9.45 19.29 -6.28
N LEU A 148 -9.56 20.05 -7.39
CA LEU A 148 -9.67 19.48 -8.73
C LEU A 148 -8.42 18.67 -9.11
N LEU A 149 -7.22 19.13 -8.74
CA LEU A 149 -5.98 18.40 -8.96
C LEU A 149 -5.91 17.11 -8.11
N ARG A 150 -6.42 17.13 -6.87
CA ARG A 150 -6.53 15.91 -6.03
C ARG A 150 -7.49 14.90 -6.67
N ALA A 151 -8.67 15.35 -7.09
CA ALA A 151 -9.66 14.53 -7.79
C ALA A 151 -9.09 13.92 -9.09
N LEU A 152 -8.40 14.73 -9.91
CA LEU A 152 -7.75 14.26 -11.12
C LEU A 152 -6.69 13.20 -10.83
N GLY A 153 -5.86 13.40 -9.81
CA GLY A 153 -4.86 12.42 -9.38
C GLY A 153 -5.47 11.07 -9.00
N PHE A 154 -6.57 11.10 -8.22
CA PHE A 154 -7.33 9.92 -7.85
C PHE A 154 -7.86 9.18 -9.10
N LEU A 155 -8.56 9.89 -9.99
CA LEU A 155 -9.13 9.28 -11.20
C LEU A 155 -8.05 8.69 -12.11
N LEU A 156 -6.92 9.38 -12.27
CA LEU A 156 -5.79 8.89 -13.05
C LEU A 156 -5.17 7.63 -12.41
N GLY A 157 -5.08 7.55 -11.07
CA GLY A 157 -4.57 6.36 -10.37
C GLY A 157 -5.44 5.13 -10.60
N VAL A 158 -6.77 5.29 -10.47
CA VAL A 158 -7.74 4.21 -10.78
C VAL A 158 -7.66 3.80 -12.25
N ALA A 159 -7.69 4.78 -13.16
CA ALA A 159 -7.64 4.53 -14.60
C ALA A 159 -6.34 3.82 -15.00
N MET A 160 -5.20 4.21 -14.42
CA MET A 160 -3.92 3.59 -14.71
C MET A 160 -3.88 2.12 -14.27
N SER A 161 -4.42 1.77 -13.10
CA SER A 161 -4.53 0.36 -12.66
C SER A 161 -5.35 -0.48 -13.65
N ILE A 162 -6.44 0.06 -14.18
CA ILE A 162 -7.28 -0.60 -15.19
C ILE A 162 -6.52 -0.73 -16.52
N ILE A 163 -5.82 0.33 -16.94
CA ILE A 163 -5.01 0.33 -18.17
C ILE A 163 -3.90 -0.71 -18.10
N VAL A 164 -3.18 -0.80 -16.98
CA VAL A 164 -2.14 -1.82 -16.75
C VAL A 164 -2.73 -3.23 -16.90
N ALA A 165 -3.87 -3.50 -16.27
CA ALA A 165 -4.56 -4.77 -16.41
C ALA A 165 -5.01 -5.04 -17.86
N ALA A 166 -5.52 -4.03 -18.56
CA ALA A 166 -5.90 -4.14 -19.97
C ALA A 166 -4.69 -4.43 -20.91
N ILE A 167 -3.54 -3.80 -20.64
CA ILE A 167 -2.28 -4.06 -21.37
C ILE A 167 -1.87 -5.52 -21.19
N PHE A 168 -1.81 -6.02 -19.95
CA PHE A 168 -1.42 -7.41 -19.69
C PHE A 168 -2.39 -8.41 -20.33
N ARG A 169 -3.67 -8.07 -20.43
CA ARG A 169 -4.67 -8.89 -21.14
C ARG A 169 -4.34 -9.10 -22.63
N THR A 170 -3.65 -8.17 -23.27
CA THR A 170 -3.30 -8.30 -24.70
C THR A 170 -2.44 -9.50 -25.00
N MET A 171 -1.63 -9.95 -24.02
CA MET A 171 -0.77 -11.13 -24.16
C MET A 171 -1.53 -12.47 -24.22
N ARG A 172 -2.83 -12.50 -23.93
CA ARG A 172 -3.64 -13.73 -23.90
C ARG A 172 -3.62 -14.50 -25.21
N THR A 173 -3.45 -13.82 -26.35
CA THR A 173 -3.48 -14.39 -27.70
C THR A 173 -2.09 -14.74 -28.23
N THR A 174 -1.02 -14.25 -27.60
CA THR A 174 0.35 -14.35 -28.07
C THR A 174 1.25 -15.14 -27.15
N ALA A 175 1.06 -15.05 -25.84
CA ALA A 175 1.80 -15.83 -24.86
C ALA A 175 1.29 -17.28 -24.79
N VAL A 176 2.21 -18.21 -24.56
CA VAL A 176 1.85 -19.60 -24.29
C VAL A 176 1.08 -19.70 -22.98
N ARG A 177 0.05 -20.55 -22.98
CA ARG A 177 -0.93 -20.62 -21.88
C ARG A 177 -0.31 -20.95 -20.52
N TRP A 178 0.73 -21.80 -20.48
CA TRP A 178 1.41 -22.14 -19.23
C TRP A 178 2.08 -20.92 -18.58
N ALA A 179 2.68 -20.02 -19.40
CA ALA A 179 3.34 -18.81 -18.87
C ALA A 179 2.33 -17.88 -18.20
N PHE A 180 1.12 -17.77 -18.77
CA PHE A 180 0.03 -17.02 -18.15
C PHE A 180 -0.46 -17.67 -16.86
N THR A 181 -0.60 -19.02 -16.86
CA THR A 181 -0.98 -19.79 -15.65
C THR A 181 0.01 -19.57 -14.52
N VAL A 182 1.32 -19.64 -14.80
CA VAL A 182 2.38 -19.41 -13.78
C VAL A 182 2.32 -18.00 -13.23
N ALA A 183 2.18 -16.98 -14.11
CA ALA A 183 2.09 -15.59 -13.66
C ALA A 183 0.86 -15.34 -12.78
N VAL A 184 -0.32 -15.85 -13.17
CA VAL A 184 -1.55 -15.71 -12.39
C VAL A 184 -1.46 -16.47 -11.07
N ALA A 185 -0.92 -17.69 -11.06
CA ALA A 185 -0.71 -18.45 -9.82
C ALA A 185 0.25 -17.72 -8.87
N ALA A 186 1.35 -17.17 -9.38
CA ALA A 186 2.29 -16.37 -8.59
C ALA A 186 1.63 -15.11 -8.01
N MET A 187 0.83 -14.39 -8.82
CA MET A 187 0.04 -13.25 -8.37
C MET A 187 -0.93 -13.63 -7.24
N MET A 188 -1.63 -14.76 -7.37
CA MET A 188 -2.55 -15.26 -6.35
C MET A 188 -1.84 -15.65 -5.06
N VAL A 189 -0.64 -16.23 -5.14
CA VAL A 189 0.18 -16.51 -3.95
C VAL A 189 0.57 -15.22 -3.22
N ILE A 190 0.95 -14.18 -3.95
CA ILE A 190 1.26 -12.87 -3.35
C ILE A 190 0.00 -12.29 -2.67
N LEU A 191 -1.16 -12.36 -3.32
CA LEU A 191 -2.43 -11.89 -2.75
C LEU A 191 -2.80 -12.67 -1.47
N LEU A 192 -2.66 -14.00 -1.49
CA LEU A 192 -2.84 -14.87 -0.32
C LEU A 192 -1.93 -14.46 0.84
N ILE A 193 -0.65 -14.16 0.57
CA ILE A 193 0.30 -13.67 1.59
C ILE A 193 -0.19 -12.35 2.18
N GLN A 194 -0.67 -11.42 1.35
CA GLN A 194 -1.18 -10.13 1.83
C GLN A 194 -2.45 -10.29 2.69
N HIS A 195 -3.41 -11.13 2.28
CA HIS A 195 -4.59 -11.43 3.09
C HIS A 195 -4.24 -12.11 4.40
N PHE A 196 -3.29 -13.07 4.37
CA PHE A 196 -2.79 -13.74 5.57
C PHE A 196 -2.08 -12.73 6.51
N THR A 197 -1.26 -11.82 5.96
CA THR A 197 -0.61 -10.76 6.74
C THR A 197 -1.64 -9.87 7.44
N GLY A 198 -2.69 -9.44 6.71
CA GLY A 198 -3.77 -8.65 7.27
C GLY A 198 -4.51 -9.38 8.40
N LEU A 199 -4.77 -10.68 8.23
CA LEU A 199 -5.39 -11.51 9.27
C LEU A 199 -4.47 -11.65 10.49
N ALA A 200 -3.18 -11.92 10.27
CA ALA A 200 -2.20 -12.06 11.35
C ALA A 200 -2.06 -10.77 12.18
N GLN A 201 -2.09 -9.60 11.54
CA GLN A 201 -2.13 -8.30 12.24
C GLN A 201 -3.36 -8.18 13.17
N ILE A 202 -4.54 -8.58 12.68
CA ILE A 202 -5.77 -8.55 13.50
C ILE A 202 -5.67 -9.55 14.67
N LEU A 203 -5.16 -10.74 14.43
CA LEU A 203 -4.96 -11.74 15.48
C LEU A 203 -3.98 -11.26 16.55
N GLN A 204 -2.86 -10.66 16.14
CA GLN A 204 -1.90 -10.05 17.06
C GLN A 204 -2.54 -8.95 17.91
N ALA A 205 -3.29 -8.06 17.28
CA ALA A 205 -4.01 -6.97 17.99
C ALA A 205 -5.07 -7.49 18.98
N ARG A 206 -5.58 -8.70 18.77
CA ARG A 206 -6.51 -9.41 19.68
C ARG A 206 -5.82 -10.22 20.76
N GLY A 207 -4.48 -10.16 20.86
CA GLY A 207 -3.71 -10.86 21.87
C GLY A 207 -3.42 -12.33 21.56
N PHE A 208 -3.52 -12.75 20.29
CA PHE A 208 -3.12 -14.11 19.91
C PHE A 208 -1.61 -14.30 20.17
N PRO A 209 -1.20 -15.34 20.89
CA PRO A 209 0.20 -15.56 21.23
C PRO A 209 1.00 -15.89 19.97
N MET A 210 1.97 -15.03 19.65
CA MET A 210 2.92 -15.24 18.55
C MET A 210 4.31 -15.53 19.12
N ASN A 211 4.95 -16.56 18.62
CA ASN A 211 6.36 -16.77 18.92
C ASN A 211 7.23 -15.76 18.15
N HIS A 212 8.51 -15.64 18.54
CA HIS A 212 9.45 -14.70 17.93
C HIS A 212 9.54 -14.86 16.40
N THR A 213 9.60 -16.09 15.90
CA THR A 213 9.71 -16.37 14.46
C THR A 213 8.46 -15.88 13.69
N MET A 214 7.26 -16.13 14.23
CA MET A 214 6.00 -15.67 13.64
C MET A 214 5.93 -14.14 13.62
N PHE A 215 6.37 -13.49 14.70
CA PHE A 215 6.41 -12.04 14.79
C PHE A 215 7.39 -11.44 13.77
N VAL A 216 8.60 -11.97 13.64
CA VAL A 216 9.59 -11.51 12.64
C VAL A 216 9.07 -11.72 11.22
N ALA A 217 8.45 -12.86 10.92
CA ALA A 217 7.85 -13.12 9.61
C ALA A 217 6.70 -12.11 9.28
N LEU A 218 5.86 -11.82 10.27
CA LEU A 218 4.79 -10.83 10.14
C LEU A 218 5.36 -9.43 9.90
N ALA A 219 6.34 -9.01 10.70
CA ALA A 219 7.00 -7.71 10.56
C ALA A 219 7.65 -7.57 9.18
N TRP A 220 8.36 -8.60 8.72
CA TRP A 220 8.94 -8.64 7.38
C TRP A 220 7.86 -8.52 6.28
N SER A 221 6.76 -9.25 6.40
CA SER A 221 5.68 -9.21 5.41
C SER A 221 5.01 -7.84 5.34
N ILE A 222 4.87 -7.14 6.47
CA ILE A 222 4.35 -5.78 6.54
C ILE A 222 5.32 -4.81 5.84
N ASP A 223 6.61 -4.92 6.15
CA ASP A 223 7.66 -4.07 5.57
C ASP A 223 7.75 -4.25 4.05
N GLN A 224 7.62 -5.49 3.56
CA GLN A 224 7.67 -5.80 2.12
C GLN A 224 6.34 -5.59 1.37
N ASN A 225 5.32 -4.98 1.98
CA ASN A 225 4.01 -4.84 1.33
C ASN A 225 4.08 -4.06 0.01
N SER A 226 4.84 -2.97 -0.06
CA SER A 226 5.05 -2.20 -1.30
C SER A 226 5.75 -3.02 -2.38
N THR A 227 6.73 -3.84 -2.01
CA THR A 227 7.40 -4.78 -2.92
C THR A 227 6.42 -5.83 -3.45
N MET A 228 5.52 -6.35 -2.61
CA MET A 228 4.48 -7.30 -3.02
C MET A 228 3.48 -6.67 -3.98
N ILE A 229 3.10 -5.40 -3.77
CA ILE A 229 2.23 -4.67 -4.69
C ILE A 229 2.90 -4.52 -6.08
N MET A 230 4.18 -4.17 -6.13
CA MET A 230 4.93 -4.14 -7.39
C MET A 230 5.00 -5.52 -8.04
N ALA A 231 5.23 -6.55 -7.24
CA ALA A 231 5.34 -7.93 -7.72
C ALA A 231 4.07 -8.41 -8.41
N HIS A 232 2.87 -7.94 -8.04
CA HIS A 232 1.63 -8.23 -8.76
C HIS A 232 1.70 -7.86 -10.26
N ALA A 233 2.39 -6.79 -10.62
CA ALA A 233 2.60 -6.42 -12.02
C ALA A 233 3.80 -7.14 -12.63
N LEU A 234 4.89 -7.30 -11.88
CA LEU A 234 6.16 -7.86 -12.36
C LEU A 234 6.05 -9.33 -12.77
N VAL A 235 5.18 -10.13 -12.14
CA VAL A 235 4.94 -11.53 -12.53
C VAL A 235 4.44 -11.66 -13.97
N PHE A 236 3.78 -10.63 -14.52
CA PHE A 236 3.33 -10.62 -15.92
C PHE A 236 4.45 -10.40 -16.94
N LEU A 237 5.67 -10.15 -16.51
CA LEU A 237 6.86 -10.22 -17.37
C LEU A 237 7.11 -11.66 -17.86
N ILE A 238 6.65 -12.69 -17.13
CA ILE A 238 6.75 -14.11 -17.56
C ILE A 238 6.01 -14.32 -18.89
N PRO A 239 4.69 -14.03 -19.02
CA PRO A 239 4.01 -14.12 -20.30
C PRO A 239 4.48 -13.08 -21.32
N ALA A 240 5.05 -11.94 -20.91
CA ALA A 240 5.64 -10.97 -21.83
C ALA A 240 6.85 -11.57 -22.55
N VAL A 241 7.77 -12.20 -21.83
CA VAL A 241 8.91 -12.93 -22.41
C VAL A 241 8.43 -14.07 -23.33
N ALA A 242 7.44 -14.85 -22.87
CA ALA A 242 6.86 -15.92 -23.69
C ALA A 242 6.24 -15.38 -24.99
N SER A 243 5.58 -14.22 -24.93
CA SER A 243 5.00 -13.54 -26.11
C SER A 243 6.09 -13.08 -27.09
N ILE A 244 7.17 -12.46 -26.59
CA ILE A 244 8.33 -12.08 -27.44
C ILE A 244 8.93 -13.31 -28.14
N VAL A 245 9.19 -14.37 -27.39
CA VAL A 245 9.75 -15.61 -27.94
C VAL A 245 8.82 -16.21 -29.03
N ALA A 246 7.51 -16.22 -28.75
CA ALA A 246 6.54 -16.67 -29.73
C ALA A 246 6.56 -15.81 -31.01
N GLY A 247 6.66 -14.49 -30.86
CA GLY A 247 6.75 -13.56 -31.98
C GLY A 247 7.99 -13.75 -32.81
N PHE A 248 9.16 -13.93 -32.19
CA PHE A 248 10.42 -14.17 -32.93
C PHE A 248 10.49 -15.57 -33.59
N ARG A 249 9.89 -16.57 -32.97
CA ARG A 249 9.80 -17.92 -33.54
C ARG A 249 8.82 -18.01 -34.71
N MET A 250 7.90 -17.07 -34.89
CA MET A 250 6.94 -17.07 -35.98
C MET A 250 7.63 -16.77 -37.29
N LYS A 251 7.68 -17.79 -38.17
CA LYS A 251 8.24 -17.64 -39.54
C LYS A 251 7.30 -16.78 -40.39
N THR A 252 7.84 -15.71 -40.98
CA THR A 252 7.09 -14.72 -41.77
C THR A 252 7.43 -14.78 -43.26
N HIS A 253 8.42 -15.61 -43.64
CA HIS A 253 8.89 -15.85 -44.99
C HIS A 253 9.23 -17.34 -45.14
N ASP A 254 9.23 -17.84 -46.37
CA ASP A 254 9.67 -19.20 -46.75
C ASP A 254 9.02 -20.33 -45.93
N VAL A 255 7.70 -20.23 -45.71
CA VAL A 255 6.94 -21.27 -45.04
C VAL A 255 6.39 -22.24 -46.11
N PRO A 256 6.84 -23.50 -46.15
CA PRO A 256 6.38 -24.48 -47.15
C PRO A 256 4.84 -24.61 -47.11
N GLY A 257 4.20 -24.51 -48.29
CA GLY A 257 2.75 -24.63 -48.39
C GLY A 257 1.90 -23.48 -47.91
N ALA A 258 2.53 -22.37 -47.42
CA ALA A 258 1.80 -21.20 -46.97
C ALA A 258 1.42 -20.30 -48.17
N ASN A 259 0.15 -19.90 -48.21
CA ASN A 259 -0.31 -18.85 -49.10
C ASN A 259 -0.03 -17.46 -48.50
N GLU A 260 -0.18 -16.39 -49.30
CA GLU A 260 0.06 -15.01 -48.86
C GLU A 260 -0.82 -14.59 -47.67
N ALA A 261 -2.04 -15.12 -47.56
CA ALA A 261 -2.93 -14.83 -46.45
C ALA A 261 -2.37 -15.39 -45.13
N THR A 262 -1.79 -16.59 -45.16
CA THR A 262 -1.10 -17.21 -44.02
C THR A 262 0.13 -16.38 -43.60
N LEU A 263 0.95 -15.97 -44.57
CA LEU A 263 2.14 -15.13 -44.28
C LEU A 263 1.74 -13.74 -43.69
N ARG A 264 0.67 -13.14 -44.19
CA ARG A 264 0.10 -11.91 -43.61
C ARG A 264 -0.35 -12.12 -42.17
N ARG A 265 -1.04 -13.24 -41.89
CA ARG A 265 -1.47 -13.60 -40.52
C ARG A 265 -0.26 -13.80 -39.57
N HIS A 266 0.81 -14.45 -40.03
CA HIS A 266 2.04 -14.61 -39.26
C HIS A 266 2.72 -13.27 -38.97
N LYS A 267 2.78 -12.36 -39.96
CA LYS A 267 3.32 -11.00 -39.76
C LYS A 267 2.49 -10.21 -38.72
N VAL A 268 1.18 -10.28 -38.77
CA VAL A 268 0.27 -9.64 -37.81
C VAL A 268 0.48 -10.22 -36.40
N PHE A 269 0.52 -11.56 -36.27
CA PHE A 269 0.79 -12.23 -35.01
C PHE A 269 2.12 -11.76 -34.39
N ARG A 270 3.21 -11.76 -35.19
CA ARG A 270 4.53 -11.31 -34.75
C ARG A 270 4.50 -9.87 -34.23
N ARG A 271 3.83 -8.97 -34.96
CA ARG A 271 3.67 -7.56 -34.53
C ARG A 271 2.91 -7.46 -33.21
N HIS A 272 1.80 -8.17 -33.08
CA HIS A 272 0.99 -8.16 -31.85
C HIS A 272 1.77 -8.75 -30.67
N ALA A 273 2.53 -9.83 -30.87
CA ALA A 273 3.32 -10.46 -29.83
C ALA A 273 4.40 -9.51 -29.28
N ILE A 274 5.12 -8.85 -30.19
CA ILE A 274 6.17 -7.88 -29.79
C ILE A 274 5.52 -6.66 -29.14
N ALA A 275 4.45 -6.09 -29.73
CA ALA A 275 3.78 -4.93 -29.18
C ALA A 275 3.19 -5.20 -27.78
N ALA A 276 2.51 -6.35 -27.60
CA ALA A 276 1.96 -6.74 -26.29
C ALA A 276 3.03 -6.86 -25.22
N ALA A 277 4.19 -7.43 -25.56
CA ALA A 277 5.29 -7.57 -24.64
C ALA A 277 5.96 -6.23 -24.31
N VAL A 278 6.18 -5.36 -25.31
CA VAL A 278 6.76 -4.03 -25.11
C VAL A 278 5.85 -3.17 -24.22
N TRP A 279 4.54 -3.14 -24.51
CA TRP A 279 3.59 -2.40 -23.67
C TRP A 279 3.50 -2.97 -22.25
N SER A 280 3.60 -4.31 -22.10
CA SER A 280 3.63 -4.94 -20.77
C SER A 280 4.88 -4.58 -19.99
N LEU A 281 6.03 -4.47 -20.64
CA LEU A 281 7.27 -4.00 -20.02
C LEU A 281 7.14 -2.53 -19.60
N ILE A 282 6.61 -1.66 -20.46
CA ILE A 282 6.35 -0.25 -20.15
C ILE A 282 5.41 -0.13 -18.95
N ALA A 283 4.33 -0.92 -18.93
CA ALA A 283 3.38 -0.94 -17.81
C ALA A 283 4.04 -1.38 -16.50
N ALA A 284 4.86 -2.44 -16.52
CA ALA A 284 5.59 -2.90 -15.35
C ALA A 284 6.59 -1.85 -14.83
N ILE A 285 7.34 -1.20 -15.73
CA ILE A 285 8.23 -0.09 -15.39
C ILE A 285 7.43 1.09 -14.81
N GLY A 286 6.31 1.44 -15.42
CA GLY A 286 5.43 2.51 -14.93
C GLY A 286 4.89 2.26 -13.53
N VAL A 287 4.42 1.04 -13.24
CA VAL A 287 3.99 0.64 -11.87
C VAL A 287 5.16 0.74 -10.90
N THR A 288 6.32 0.18 -11.24
CA THR A 288 7.50 0.22 -10.37
C THR A 288 7.93 1.66 -10.10
N ALA A 289 8.04 2.49 -11.14
CA ALA A 289 8.40 3.90 -11.00
C ALA A 289 7.40 4.68 -10.12
N THR A 290 6.10 4.40 -10.28
CA THR A 290 5.06 5.04 -9.46
C THR A 290 5.20 4.65 -7.98
N LEU A 291 5.40 3.38 -7.69
CA LEU A 291 5.46 2.86 -6.32
C LEU A 291 6.84 3.04 -5.64
N THR A 292 7.85 3.49 -6.37
CA THR A 292 9.18 3.83 -5.83
C THR A 292 9.45 5.32 -5.93
N VAL A 293 9.74 5.82 -7.12
CA VAL A 293 10.06 7.23 -7.36
C VAL A 293 8.87 8.14 -7.06
N GLY A 294 7.65 7.73 -7.47
CA GLY A 294 6.42 8.48 -7.19
C GLY A 294 6.17 8.61 -5.69
N VAL A 295 6.28 7.51 -4.94
CA VAL A 295 6.18 7.51 -3.48
C VAL A 295 7.26 8.40 -2.86
N ALA A 296 8.53 8.23 -3.26
CA ALA A 296 9.62 9.06 -2.74
C ALA A 296 9.43 10.56 -3.02
N ALA A 297 8.86 10.91 -4.17
CA ALA A 297 8.59 12.31 -4.54
C ALA A 297 7.41 12.91 -3.76
N THR A 298 6.50 12.08 -3.24
CA THR A 298 5.37 12.54 -2.40
C THR A 298 5.73 12.58 -0.92
N HIS A 299 6.66 11.75 -0.47
CA HIS A 299 7.23 11.87 0.86
C HIS A 299 8.23 13.05 0.88
N GLN A 300 7.78 14.19 1.37
CA GLN A 300 8.71 15.29 1.68
C GLN A 300 9.73 14.74 2.68
N THR A 301 11.01 14.80 2.32
CA THR A 301 12.09 14.55 3.26
C THR A 301 12.06 15.66 4.31
N ILE A 302 11.33 15.42 5.38
CA ILE A 302 11.24 16.37 6.48
C ILE A 302 12.59 16.40 7.15
N THR A 303 13.31 17.50 6.93
CA THR A 303 14.50 17.81 7.71
C THR A 303 14.06 18.34 9.07
N LEU A 304 14.59 17.74 10.13
CA LEU A 304 14.38 18.26 11.48
C LEU A 304 15.00 19.65 11.57
N SER A 305 14.39 20.58 12.34
CA SER A 305 15.00 21.88 12.60
C SER A 305 16.38 21.70 13.24
N PRO A 306 17.37 22.54 12.91
CA PRO A 306 18.68 22.46 13.54
C PRO A 306 18.57 22.70 15.06
N PRO A 307 19.46 22.08 15.86
CA PRO A 307 19.46 22.33 17.29
C PRO A 307 19.85 23.77 17.61
N GLU A 308 19.18 24.34 18.61
CA GLU A 308 19.42 25.69 19.11
C GLU A 308 20.48 25.70 20.20
N ALA A 309 21.18 26.83 20.32
CA ALA A 309 22.16 27.04 21.36
C ALA A 309 21.49 27.31 22.71
N TYR A 310 22.10 26.84 23.79
CA TYR A 310 21.68 27.09 25.17
C TYR A 310 22.90 27.18 26.10
N SER A 311 22.70 27.61 27.33
CA SER A 311 23.78 27.69 28.32
C SER A 311 23.93 26.34 29.02
N LEU A 312 25.15 25.76 28.98
CA LEU A 312 25.52 24.57 29.75
C LEU A 312 26.65 24.91 30.69
N LYS A 313 26.39 24.94 32.02
CA LYS A 313 27.38 25.22 33.06
C LYS A 313 27.17 24.26 34.24
N ASP A 314 28.28 23.75 34.77
CA ASP A 314 28.28 22.88 35.95
C ASP A 314 27.29 21.73 35.94
N GLY A 315 27.13 21.10 34.77
CA GLY A 315 26.20 19.98 34.59
C GLY A 315 24.72 20.39 34.57
N VAL A 316 24.41 21.67 34.36
CA VAL A 316 23.04 22.20 34.27
C VAL A 316 22.85 22.88 32.90
N ALA A 317 21.92 22.38 32.11
CA ALA A 317 21.42 23.04 30.94
C ALA A 317 20.37 24.08 31.30
N THR A 318 20.55 25.32 30.85
CA THR A 318 19.68 26.45 31.14
C THR A 318 19.15 27.09 29.87
N ILE A 319 17.82 27.14 29.73
CA ILE A 319 17.11 27.68 28.56
C ILE A 319 16.19 28.81 29.07
N PRO A 320 16.34 30.08 28.64
CA PRO A 320 15.45 31.17 29.03
C PRO A 320 14.06 30.98 28.39
N PHE A 321 13.00 31.41 29.11
CA PHE A 321 11.64 31.35 28.59
C PHE A 321 11.49 32.14 27.29
N SER A 322 12.16 33.30 27.19
CA SER A 322 12.14 34.15 25.99
C SER A 322 12.59 33.44 24.69
N GLN A 323 13.31 32.32 24.82
CA GLN A 323 13.74 31.51 23.66
C GLN A 323 12.66 30.51 23.20
N VAL A 324 11.75 30.11 24.10
CA VAL A 324 10.83 28.99 23.87
C VAL A 324 9.36 29.34 24.17
N GLU A 325 9.03 30.61 24.25
CA GLU A 325 7.68 31.08 24.60
C GLU A 325 6.79 31.41 23.41
N ASP A 326 7.30 31.30 22.19
CA ASP A 326 6.59 31.60 20.94
C ASP A 326 5.53 30.57 20.54
N GLY A 327 5.51 29.39 21.21
CA GLY A 327 4.55 28.32 20.95
C GLY A 327 4.97 27.35 19.84
N HIS A 328 6.17 27.52 19.29
CA HIS A 328 6.76 26.61 18.29
C HIS A 328 7.63 25.52 18.93
N LEU A 329 7.99 24.53 18.12
CA LEU A 329 8.85 23.42 18.55
C LEU A 329 10.32 23.80 18.51
N HIS A 330 10.94 23.93 19.69
CA HIS A 330 12.39 24.17 19.84
C HIS A 330 13.13 22.86 20.05
N ARG A 331 14.26 22.69 19.37
CA ARG A 331 15.13 21.52 19.48
C ARG A 331 16.49 21.91 20.03
N PHE A 332 17.00 21.06 20.92
CA PHE A 332 18.31 21.21 21.54
C PHE A 332 19.09 19.91 21.44
N GLU A 333 20.42 20.03 21.41
CA GLU A 333 21.33 18.87 21.35
C GLU A 333 22.20 18.81 22.59
N TYR A 334 22.40 17.63 23.12
CA TYR A 334 23.26 17.36 24.26
C TYR A 334 24.16 16.17 23.97
N LYS A 335 25.46 16.29 24.20
CA LYS A 335 26.39 15.17 24.12
C LYS A 335 26.55 14.54 25.50
N ALA A 336 26.03 13.33 25.68
CA ALA A 336 26.09 12.57 26.91
C ALA A 336 27.54 12.17 27.26
N LYS A 337 27.80 11.79 28.52
CA LYS A 337 29.12 11.36 29.01
C LYS A 337 29.68 10.15 28.29
N ASP A 338 28.84 9.27 27.77
CA ASP A 338 29.21 8.10 26.98
C ASP A 338 29.52 8.43 25.51
N GLY A 339 29.45 9.71 25.12
CA GLY A 339 29.69 10.20 23.76
C GLY A 339 28.46 10.19 22.85
N THR A 340 27.31 9.67 23.30
CA THR A 340 26.04 9.63 22.52
C THR A 340 25.51 11.06 22.34
N VAL A 341 25.18 11.40 21.09
CA VAL A 341 24.54 12.69 20.77
C VAL A 341 23.04 12.52 20.92
N MET A 342 22.47 13.23 21.87
CA MET A 342 21.05 13.21 22.22
C MET A 342 20.37 14.48 21.79
N ARG A 343 19.10 14.41 21.46
CA ARG A 343 18.25 15.58 21.20
C ARG A 343 17.08 15.61 22.16
N PHE A 344 16.69 16.83 22.57
CA PHE A 344 15.46 17.06 23.33
C PHE A 344 14.69 18.24 22.76
N ILE A 345 13.41 18.27 23.02
CA ILE A 345 12.48 19.26 22.49
C ILE A 345 11.76 19.99 23.63
N ILE A 346 11.46 21.26 23.38
CA ILE A 346 10.66 22.11 24.27
C ILE A 346 9.60 22.80 23.41
N ILE A 347 8.37 22.85 23.91
CA ILE A 347 7.26 23.59 23.29
C ILE A 347 6.41 24.22 24.39
N ARG A 348 6.00 25.48 24.22
CA ARG A 348 5.03 26.12 25.11
C ARG A 348 3.62 25.60 24.80
N LYS A 349 2.96 25.08 25.83
CA LYS A 349 1.56 24.62 25.75
C LYS A 349 0.60 25.80 26.04
N ASN A 350 -0.67 25.62 25.70
CA ASN A 350 -1.74 26.52 26.10
C ASN A 350 -1.74 26.67 27.62
N GLY A 351 -1.90 27.91 28.08
CA GLY A 351 -1.89 28.23 29.54
C GLY A 351 -0.51 28.44 30.16
N GLY A 352 0.57 28.50 29.37
CA GLY A 352 1.91 28.85 29.84
C GLY A 352 2.75 27.71 30.41
N ALA A 353 2.26 26.48 30.38
CA ALA A 353 3.04 25.30 30.71
C ALA A 353 3.96 24.89 29.54
N TYR A 354 5.05 24.17 29.84
CA TYR A 354 5.98 23.67 28.84
C TYR A 354 5.82 22.15 28.66
N GLY A 355 5.85 21.69 27.43
CA GLY A 355 6.02 20.30 27.06
C GLY A 355 7.50 20.04 26.79
N ILE A 356 8.13 19.17 27.57
CA ILE A 356 9.56 18.88 27.51
C ILE A 356 9.74 17.37 27.46
N GLY A 357 10.61 16.90 26.57
CA GLY A 357 10.94 15.49 26.43
C GLY A 357 12.08 15.25 25.45
N LEU A 358 12.56 14.03 25.38
CA LEU A 358 13.54 13.64 24.37
C LEU A 358 12.93 13.76 22.96
N ASP A 359 13.72 14.11 21.98
CA ASP A 359 13.37 14.05 20.55
C ASP A 359 13.38 12.59 20.05
N ALA A 360 12.80 11.73 20.87
CA ALA A 360 12.71 10.28 20.69
C ALA A 360 11.46 9.75 21.42
N CYS A 361 10.92 8.61 20.96
CA CYS A 361 9.82 7.92 21.62
C CYS A 361 10.09 6.42 21.80
N GLU A 362 9.32 5.76 22.64
CA GLU A 362 9.48 4.32 22.92
C GLU A 362 9.25 3.44 21.68
N ASN A 363 8.36 3.85 20.77
CA ASN A 363 7.98 3.05 19.58
C ASN A 363 8.86 3.31 18.36
N CYS A 364 9.30 4.55 18.14
CA CYS A 364 9.99 4.97 16.92
C CYS A 364 11.48 5.24 17.11
N GLY A 365 11.97 5.21 18.37
CA GLY A 365 13.36 5.52 18.70
C GLY A 365 13.65 7.02 18.49
N ASP A 366 14.85 7.33 18.03
CA ASP A 366 15.42 8.66 17.84
C ASP A 366 15.03 9.36 16.54
N ALA A 367 13.93 8.95 15.92
CA ALA A 367 13.46 9.52 14.65
C ALA A 367 13.21 11.03 14.69
N GLY A 368 12.83 11.56 15.85
CA GLY A 368 12.57 12.97 16.10
C GLY A 368 11.15 13.41 15.73
N TYR A 369 10.86 14.67 16.05
CA TYR A 369 9.57 15.32 15.82
C TYR A 369 9.75 16.58 14.98
N TYR A 370 8.74 16.91 14.20
CA TYR A 370 8.67 18.18 13.45
C TYR A 370 7.32 18.84 13.65
N GLU A 371 7.28 20.14 13.41
CA GLU A 371 6.05 20.91 13.44
C GLU A 371 5.49 21.09 12.03
N LYS A 372 4.21 20.84 11.86
CA LYS A 372 3.47 21.10 10.63
C LYS A 372 2.03 21.49 10.98
N ASP A 373 1.56 22.61 10.44
CA ASP A 373 0.19 23.11 10.62
C ASP A 373 -0.20 23.24 12.11
N GLY A 374 0.74 23.71 12.95
CA GLY A 374 0.56 23.84 14.40
C GLY A 374 0.46 22.55 15.18
N LYS A 375 0.81 21.41 14.56
CA LYS A 375 0.83 20.08 15.18
C LYS A 375 2.26 19.55 15.26
N ILE A 376 2.58 18.87 16.35
CA ILE A 376 3.84 18.17 16.50
C ILE A 376 3.66 16.74 15.99
N ILE A 377 4.48 16.34 15.03
CA ILE A 377 4.35 15.07 14.29
C ILE A 377 5.64 14.26 14.46
N CYS A 378 5.49 12.97 14.77
CA CYS A 378 6.62 12.04 14.78
C CYS A 378 7.11 11.78 13.34
N LYS A 379 8.41 11.98 13.10
CA LYS A 379 9.01 11.86 11.76
C LYS A 379 8.91 10.45 11.16
N LYS A 380 8.87 9.39 11.98
CA LYS A 380 8.85 8.00 11.49
C LYS A 380 7.46 7.47 11.23
N CYS A 381 6.51 7.69 12.14
CA CYS A 381 5.16 7.13 12.04
C CYS A 381 4.09 8.15 11.63
N GLU A 382 4.47 9.42 11.44
CA GLU A 382 3.60 10.54 11.01
C GLU A 382 2.39 10.78 11.93
N VAL A 383 2.41 10.23 13.14
CA VAL A 383 1.36 10.45 14.14
C VAL A 383 1.49 11.86 14.71
N ALA A 384 0.40 12.62 14.66
CA ALA A 384 0.30 13.91 15.32
C ALA A 384 0.16 13.71 16.83
N ILE A 385 1.08 14.32 17.59
CA ILE A 385 1.10 14.24 19.04
C ILE A 385 0.20 15.35 19.61
N ASN A 386 -0.64 14.99 20.56
CA ASN A 386 -1.42 15.99 21.28
C ASN A 386 -0.49 16.81 22.17
N LEU A 387 -0.46 18.15 21.98
CA LEU A 387 0.37 19.06 22.79
C LEU A 387 0.21 18.85 24.28
N ALA A 388 -1.02 18.56 24.76
CA ALA A 388 -1.29 18.33 26.17
C ALA A 388 -0.53 17.11 26.71
N THR A 389 -0.26 16.10 25.89
CA THR A 389 0.40 14.84 26.30
C THR A 389 1.92 14.86 26.19
N ILE A 390 2.54 15.89 25.62
CA ILE A 390 4.00 16.04 25.61
C ILE A 390 4.48 16.20 27.05
N GLY A 391 5.41 15.34 27.47
CA GLY A 391 5.88 15.25 28.87
C GLY A 391 5.22 14.12 29.67
N PHE A 392 4.29 13.36 29.07
CA PHE A 392 3.76 12.12 29.65
C PHE A 392 4.41 10.90 28.98
N LYS A 393 4.64 9.86 29.76
CA LYS A 393 5.25 8.63 29.30
C LYS A 393 4.26 7.78 28.48
N GLY A 394 4.75 7.19 27.38
CA GLY A 394 4.07 6.13 26.63
C GLY A 394 3.77 6.44 25.17
N GLY A 395 3.70 5.40 24.37
CA GLY A 395 3.37 5.44 22.95
C GLY A 395 4.36 6.21 22.09
N CYS A 396 3.82 7.08 21.24
CA CYS A 396 4.63 7.98 20.40
C CYS A 396 4.93 9.33 21.04
N ASN A 397 4.62 9.54 22.33
CA ASN A 397 4.98 10.77 23.01
C ASN A 397 6.50 10.88 23.19
N PRO A 398 7.06 12.11 23.18
CA PRO A 398 8.43 12.37 23.59
C PRO A 398 8.70 11.81 24.97
N ILE A 399 9.79 11.06 25.13
CA ILE A 399 10.16 10.45 26.42
C ILE A 399 10.42 11.54 27.44
N PRO A 400 9.66 11.62 28.56
CA PRO A 400 9.82 12.66 29.55
C PRO A 400 11.08 12.45 30.41
N PHE A 401 11.65 13.54 30.88
CA PHE A 401 12.73 13.57 31.87
C PHE A 401 12.51 14.71 32.88
N PRO A 402 13.15 14.68 34.08
CA PRO A 402 13.00 15.72 35.09
C PRO A 402 13.54 17.07 34.63
N TYR A 403 12.82 18.13 34.93
CA TYR A 403 13.25 19.51 34.72
C TYR A 403 12.65 20.45 35.81
N LYS A 404 13.21 21.65 35.95
CA LYS A 404 12.67 22.68 36.85
C LYS A 404 12.41 23.97 36.05
N THR A 405 11.31 24.64 36.37
CA THR A 405 10.96 25.94 35.82
C THR A 405 10.96 26.99 36.96
N GLY A 406 11.55 28.13 36.73
CA GLY A 406 11.56 29.21 37.70
C GLY A 406 12.44 30.38 37.28
N HIS A 407 12.17 31.55 37.77
CA HIS A 407 12.95 32.78 37.47
C HIS A 407 13.15 33.05 35.98
N GLY A 408 12.10 32.81 35.15
CA GLY A 408 12.15 33.06 33.70
C GLY A 408 12.98 32.06 32.89
N LYS A 409 13.30 30.90 33.45
CA LYS A 409 14.14 29.87 32.76
C LYS A 409 13.71 28.45 33.08
N ILE A 410 14.10 27.55 32.18
CA ILE A 410 14.03 26.08 32.31
C ILE A 410 15.44 25.59 32.66
N THR A 411 15.57 24.72 33.66
CA THR A 411 16.83 24.08 34.04
C THR A 411 16.70 22.57 34.01
N ILE A 412 17.67 21.91 33.42
CA ILE A 412 17.73 20.44 33.20
C ILE A 412 19.08 19.96 33.71
N GLN A 413 19.08 18.94 34.57
CA GLN A 413 20.32 18.32 35.06
C GLN A 413 20.85 17.36 33.96
N THR A 414 22.11 17.47 33.62
CA THR A 414 22.70 16.60 32.57
C THR A 414 22.74 15.14 33.02
N THR A 415 22.76 14.84 34.30
CA THR A 415 22.66 13.47 34.85
C THR A 415 21.35 12.77 34.45
N ASP A 416 20.26 13.54 34.36
CA ASP A 416 18.95 13.00 33.95
C ASP A 416 18.91 12.69 32.46
N LEU A 417 19.61 13.47 31.65
CA LEU A 417 19.81 13.19 30.20
C LEU A 417 20.76 12.02 30.01
N ASP A 418 21.88 11.96 30.69
CA ASP A 418 22.86 10.84 30.60
C ASP A 418 22.21 9.49 30.87
N ALA A 419 21.26 9.42 31.82
CA ALA A 419 20.52 8.19 32.15
C ALA A 419 19.64 7.67 31.01
N LEU A 420 19.33 8.50 30.00
CA LEU A 420 18.44 8.20 28.89
C LEU A 420 19.20 8.08 27.55
N SER A 421 20.54 8.07 27.55
CA SER A 421 21.37 8.00 26.33
C SER A 421 21.08 6.75 25.49
N ALA A 422 20.62 5.66 26.10
CA ALA A 422 20.29 4.41 25.41
C ALA A 422 19.20 4.55 24.33
N HIS A 423 18.35 5.60 24.40
CA HIS A 423 17.30 5.87 23.40
C HIS A 423 17.83 6.46 22.08
N PHE A 424 19.13 6.81 22.04
CA PHE A 424 19.80 7.38 20.86
C PHE A 424 20.97 6.52 20.34
N ARG A 425 21.01 5.23 20.72
CA ARG A 425 22.00 4.24 20.26
C ARG A 425 21.45 3.33 19.18
#